data_85d38054c25ef85f6c13dcda1c5a399e
#
_entry.id   85d38054c25ef85f6c13dcda1c5a399e
#
_cell.length_a   1.000
_cell.length_b   1.000
_cell.length_c   1.000
_cell.angle_alpha   90.00
_cell.angle_beta   90.00
_cell.angle_gamma   90.00
#
_symmetry.space_group_name_H-M   'P 1'
#
loop_
_entity.id
_entity.type
_entity.pdbx_description
1 polymer ?
#
loop_
_entity_poly.entity_id
_entity_poly.type
_entity_poly.pdbx_seq_one_letter_code
_entity_poly.pdbx_strand_id
1 'polypeptide(L)'
;MSQHLQHDVLVIGSGAAGLTLALNLPTHLRIAVLSKGDLANGSTYWAQGGVAAVLDEDDTIDLHVDDTLKAGAGLCHEDTVRLTVEHSREAIQWLIEQGVPFTREDPDAPETGCAFHLTREGGHSHRRIIHAAD
;
A
#
# COMPACT_ATOMS: atom_id res chain seq x y z
N MET A 1 -8.78 6.24 -39.22
CA MET A 1 -7.39 6.77 -39.06
C MET A 1 -6.80 6.14 -37.82
N SER A 2 -5.69 5.44 -37.93
CA SER A 2 -4.97 4.91 -36.75
C SER A 2 -4.17 6.05 -36.13
N GLN A 3 -4.36 6.28 -34.84
CA GLN A 3 -3.60 7.26 -34.07
C GLN A 3 -2.37 6.55 -33.47
N HIS A 4 -1.18 7.01 -33.80
CA HIS A 4 0.04 6.53 -33.21
C HIS A 4 0.45 7.45 -32.06
N LEU A 5 0.49 6.88 -30.84
CA LEU A 5 0.95 7.56 -29.65
C LEU A 5 2.33 7.04 -29.29
N GLN A 6 3.23 7.93 -28.88
CA GLN A 6 4.59 7.57 -28.45
C GLN A 6 4.79 7.95 -26.99
N HIS A 7 5.20 6.98 -26.19
CA HIS A 7 5.52 7.13 -24.78
C HIS A 7 6.83 6.42 -24.48
N ASP A 8 7.50 6.85 -23.43
CA ASP A 8 8.77 6.24 -23.00
C ASP A 8 8.50 5.00 -22.13
N VAL A 9 7.38 5.01 -21.39
CA VAL A 9 6.92 3.88 -20.55
C VAL A 9 5.42 3.65 -20.77
N LEU A 10 5.05 2.39 -20.93
CA LEU A 10 3.66 1.94 -20.93
C LEU A 10 3.40 1.06 -19.72
N VAL A 11 2.55 1.53 -18.79
CA VAL A 11 2.06 0.76 -17.64
C VAL A 11 0.72 0.14 -18.01
N ILE A 12 0.62 -1.18 -17.92
CA ILE A 12 -0.62 -1.92 -18.22
C ILE A 12 -1.30 -2.27 -16.89
N GLY A 13 -2.41 -1.62 -16.62
CA GLY A 13 -3.22 -1.77 -15.41
C GLY A 13 -3.18 -0.54 -14.51
N SER A 14 -4.36 -0.11 -14.05
CA SER A 14 -4.57 1.04 -13.16
C SER A 14 -4.83 0.64 -11.70
N GLY A 15 -4.37 -0.53 -11.28
CA GLY A 15 -4.38 -0.93 -9.87
C GLY A 15 -3.25 -0.26 -9.06
N ALA A 16 -3.21 -0.50 -7.75
CA ALA A 16 -2.23 0.10 -6.84
C ALA A 16 -0.79 -0.01 -7.36
N ALA A 17 -0.36 -1.19 -7.80
CA ALA A 17 1.00 -1.40 -8.29
C ALA A 17 1.32 -0.55 -9.53
N GLY A 18 0.42 -0.52 -10.51
CA GLY A 18 0.61 0.26 -11.75
C GLY A 18 0.63 1.76 -11.51
N LEU A 19 -0.26 2.25 -10.66
CA LEU A 19 -0.33 3.68 -10.31
C LEU A 19 0.89 4.09 -9.46
N THR A 20 1.29 3.27 -8.49
CA THR A 20 2.50 3.52 -7.68
C THR A 20 3.74 3.58 -8.57
N LEU A 21 3.89 2.63 -9.51
CA LEU A 21 5.00 2.69 -10.47
C LEU A 21 4.97 3.99 -11.28
N ALA A 22 3.82 4.34 -11.86
CA ALA A 22 3.69 5.53 -12.70
C ALA A 22 4.03 6.82 -11.93
N LEU A 23 3.61 6.92 -10.67
CA LEU A 23 3.86 8.09 -9.82
C LEU A 23 5.32 8.19 -9.33
N ASN A 24 6.05 7.07 -9.24
CA ASN A 24 7.44 7.05 -8.83
C ASN A 24 8.43 7.14 -9.99
N LEU A 25 7.97 7.12 -11.24
CA LEU A 25 8.87 7.29 -12.38
C LEU A 25 9.32 8.76 -12.52
N PRO A 26 10.54 8.99 -13.05
CA PRO A 26 11.05 10.34 -13.27
C PRO A 26 10.12 11.22 -14.12
N THR A 27 9.90 12.46 -13.71
CA THR A 27 8.95 13.40 -14.33
C THR A 27 9.29 13.79 -15.78
N HIS A 28 10.51 13.55 -16.25
CA HIS A 28 10.90 13.79 -17.63
C HIS A 28 10.43 12.70 -18.61
N LEU A 29 9.95 11.56 -18.10
CA LEU A 29 9.44 10.47 -18.92
C LEU A 29 7.97 10.69 -19.28
N ARG A 30 7.63 10.39 -20.53
CA ARG A 30 6.24 10.38 -20.99
C ARG A 30 5.64 9.02 -20.68
N ILE A 31 4.77 8.98 -19.68
CA ILE A 31 4.18 7.74 -19.17
C ILE A 31 2.75 7.63 -19.68
N ALA A 32 2.39 6.46 -20.17
CA ALA A 32 1.00 6.09 -20.45
C ALA A 32 0.56 4.99 -19.48
N VAL A 33 -0.61 5.16 -18.89
CA VAL A 33 -1.28 4.10 -18.12
C VAL A 33 -2.45 3.60 -18.94
N LEU A 34 -2.39 2.32 -19.35
CA LEU A 34 -3.45 1.66 -20.09
C LEU A 34 -4.36 0.91 -19.12
N SER A 35 -5.62 1.29 -19.06
CA SER A 35 -6.66 0.62 -18.29
C SER A 35 -7.69 -0.05 -19.19
N LYS A 36 -8.29 -1.14 -18.73
CA LYS A 36 -9.39 -1.82 -19.41
C LYS A 36 -10.68 -0.98 -19.46
N GLY A 37 -10.85 -0.07 -18.52
CA GLY A 37 -11.95 0.88 -18.41
C GLY A 37 -11.44 2.18 -17.79
N ASP A 38 -12.30 2.92 -17.13
CA ASP A 38 -11.88 4.11 -16.38
C ASP A 38 -10.83 3.77 -15.31
N LEU A 39 -9.92 4.68 -15.05
CA LEU A 39 -8.83 4.47 -14.09
C LEU A 39 -9.34 4.05 -12.69
N ALA A 40 -10.50 4.57 -12.29
CA ALA A 40 -11.16 4.27 -11.03
C ALA A 40 -11.97 2.95 -11.01
N ASN A 41 -12.00 2.18 -12.09
CA ASN A 41 -12.77 0.92 -12.16
C ASN A 41 -11.94 -0.31 -11.75
N GLY A 42 -10.75 -0.12 -11.23
CA GLY A 42 -9.89 -1.21 -10.76
C GLY A 42 -10.31 -1.76 -9.38
N SER A 43 -9.87 -2.99 -9.07
CA SER A 43 -10.13 -3.62 -7.76
C SER A 43 -9.66 -2.76 -6.58
N THR A 44 -8.58 -2.01 -6.75
CA THR A 44 -8.05 -1.11 -5.71
C THR A 44 -9.04 -0.02 -5.31
N TYR A 45 -9.80 0.52 -6.26
CA TYR A 45 -10.81 1.55 -5.97
C TYR A 45 -11.98 1.01 -5.14
N TRP A 46 -12.34 -0.26 -5.35
CA TRP A 46 -13.43 -0.94 -4.66
C TRP A 46 -12.98 -1.76 -3.45
N ALA A 47 -11.66 -1.79 -3.19
CA ALA A 47 -11.14 -2.49 -2.02
C ALA A 47 -11.62 -1.82 -0.74
N GLN A 48 -12.08 -2.64 0.21
CA GLN A 48 -12.41 -2.25 1.58
C GLN A 48 -11.41 -2.89 2.52
N GLY A 49 -11.19 -2.28 3.67
CA GLY A 49 -10.22 -2.72 4.66
C GLY A 49 -8.96 -1.86 4.69
N GLY A 50 -7.99 -2.32 5.43
CA GLY A 50 -6.77 -1.58 5.67
C GLY A 50 -5.53 -2.20 5.05
N VAL A 51 -4.40 -1.59 5.37
CA VAL A 51 -3.07 -2.06 5.00
C VAL A 51 -2.30 -2.40 6.27
N ALA A 52 -1.67 -3.58 6.31
CA ALA A 52 -0.85 -4.00 7.44
C ALA A 52 0.56 -3.38 7.34
N ALA A 53 0.99 -2.70 8.41
CA ALA A 53 2.34 -2.17 8.53
C ALA A 53 2.78 -2.13 10.01
N VAL A 54 4.07 -2.31 10.27
CA VAL A 54 4.63 -2.17 11.62
C VAL A 54 4.79 -0.68 11.92
N LEU A 55 3.79 -0.10 12.56
CA LEU A 55 3.71 1.34 12.90
C LEU A 55 3.80 1.60 14.40
N ASP A 56 3.31 0.68 15.23
CA ASP A 56 3.32 0.75 16.68
C ASP A 56 4.69 0.35 17.25
N GLU A 57 5.04 0.94 18.42
CA GLU A 57 6.28 0.62 19.15
C GLU A 57 6.24 -0.78 19.79
N ASP A 58 5.05 -1.29 20.09
CA ASP A 58 4.85 -2.62 20.66
C ASP A 58 4.88 -3.74 19.61
N ASP A 59 4.96 -3.41 18.31
CA ASP A 59 5.01 -4.37 17.22
C ASP A 59 6.42 -4.45 16.59
N THR A 60 6.75 -5.57 15.98
CA THR A 60 8.04 -5.78 15.32
C THR A 60 7.89 -6.42 13.93
N ILE A 61 8.90 -6.22 13.09
CA ILE A 61 9.02 -6.88 11.76
C ILE A 61 8.88 -8.40 11.91
N ASP A 62 9.59 -9.00 12.88
CA ASP A 62 9.60 -10.44 13.06
C ASP A 62 8.22 -10.98 13.46
N LEU A 63 7.49 -10.28 14.33
CA LEU A 63 6.11 -10.66 14.70
C LEU A 63 5.16 -10.59 13.50
N HIS A 64 5.31 -9.58 12.64
CA HIS A 64 4.49 -9.47 11.43
C HIS A 64 4.86 -10.55 10.40
N VAL A 65 6.14 -10.86 10.20
CA VAL A 65 6.59 -11.95 9.34
C VAL A 65 6.05 -13.28 9.84
N ASP A 66 6.17 -13.58 11.13
CA ASP A 66 5.67 -14.81 11.74
C ASP A 66 4.16 -14.99 11.55
N ASP A 67 3.38 -13.93 11.80
CA ASP A 67 1.92 -13.96 11.59
C ASP A 67 1.58 -14.25 10.13
N THR A 68 2.30 -13.61 9.20
CA THR A 68 2.08 -13.79 7.75
C THR A 68 2.42 -15.22 7.32
N LEU A 69 3.52 -15.78 7.79
CA LEU A 69 3.92 -17.15 7.47
C LEU A 69 2.92 -18.18 8.04
N LYS A 70 2.42 -17.95 9.27
CA LYS A 70 1.37 -18.79 9.87
C LYS A 70 0.08 -18.74 9.08
N ALA A 71 -0.39 -17.54 8.73
CA ALA A 71 -1.60 -17.36 7.94
C ALA A 71 -1.47 -17.96 6.53
N GLY A 72 -0.29 -17.86 5.94
CA GLY A 72 0.01 -18.38 4.61
C GLY A 72 0.16 -19.90 4.54
N ALA A 73 0.21 -20.61 5.69
CA ALA A 73 0.17 -22.07 5.79
C ALA A 73 1.13 -22.81 4.83
N GLY A 74 2.34 -22.29 4.67
CA GLY A 74 3.39 -22.87 3.82
C GLY A 74 3.37 -22.43 2.34
N LEU A 75 2.48 -21.50 1.96
CA LEU A 75 2.43 -20.94 0.60
C LEU A 75 3.32 -19.69 0.43
N CYS A 76 3.90 -19.18 1.51
CA CYS A 76 4.73 -17.98 1.47
C CYS A 76 6.21 -18.31 1.24
N HIS A 77 6.90 -17.41 0.54
CA HIS A 77 8.34 -17.32 0.53
C HIS A 77 8.77 -16.32 1.61
N GLU A 78 9.48 -16.79 2.63
CA GLU A 78 9.83 -15.99 3.82
C GLU A 78 10.63 -14.74 3.49
N ASP A 79 11.60 -14.84 2.60
CA ASP A 79 12.40 -13.71 2.12
C ASP A 79 11.55 -12.60 1.47
N THR A 80 10.54 -13.00 0.68
CA THR A 80 9.59 -12.06 0.06
C THR A 80 8.68 -11.42 1.10
N VAL A 81 8.19 -12.20 2.08
CA VAL A 81 7.39 -11.67 3.19
C VAL A 81 8.19 -10.66 3.98
N ARG A 82 9.41 -11.00 4.37
CA ARG A 82 10.31 -10.12 5.12
C ARG A 82 10.58 -8.81 4.37
N LEU A 83 10.97 -8.91 3.10
CA LEU A 83 11.19 -7.74 2.25
C LEU A 83 9.96 -6.80 2.23
N THR A 84 8.76 -7.38 2.08
CA THR A 84 7.50 -6.61 2.04
C THR A 84 7.22 -5.93 3.38
N VAL A 85 7.39 -6.65 4.48
CA VAL A 85 7.13 -6.12 5.84
C VAL A 85 8.13 -5.03 6.21
N GLU A 86 9.42 -5.22 5.91
CA GLU A 86 10.47 -4.25 6.20
C GLU A 86 10.23 -2.89 5.51
N HIS A 87 9.68 -2.89 4.30
CA HIS A 87 9.38 -1.67 3.54
C HIS A 87 7.97 -1.11 3.80
N SER A 88 7.17 -1.75 4.65
CA SER A 88 5.77 -1.35 4.85
C SER A 88 5.62 0.06 5.41
N ARG A 89 6.44 0.45 6.40
CA ARG A 89 6.40 1.79 7.01
C ARG A 89 6.69 2.89 5.98
N GLU A 90 7.71 2.69 5.15
CA GLU A 90 8.08 3.63 4.09
C GLU A 90 6.96 3.76 3.04
N ALA A 91 6.35 2.64 2.67
CA ALA A 91 5.23 2.62 1.73
C ALA A 91 4.00 3.38 2.27
N ILE A 92 3.66 3.21 3.56
CA ILE A 92 2.58 3.97 4.21
C ILE A 92 2.92 5.47 4.26
N GLN A 93 4.15 5.83 4.62
CA GLN A 93 4.58 7.23 4.63
C GLN A 93 4.43 7.88 3.26
N TRP A 94 4.83 7.18 2.19
CA TRP A 94 4.65 7.65 0.83
C TRP A 94 3.16 7.85 0.48
N LEU A 95 2.27 6.94 0.88
CA LEU A 95 0.83 7.10 0.67
C LEU A 95 0.26 8.34 1.39
N ILE A 96 0.73 8.62 2.61
CA ILE A 96 0.38 9.84 3.37
C ILE A 96 0.80 11.08 2.58
N GLU A 97 2.02 11.10 2.06
CA GLU A 97 2.54 12.20 1.22
C GLU A 97 1.76 12.36 -0.09
N GLN A 98 1.17 11.30 -0.62
CA GLN A 98 0.23 11.37 -1.75
C GLN A 98 -1.17 11.86 -1.35
N GLY A 99 -1.44 12.11 -0.07
CA GLY A 99 -2.70 12.65 0.43
C GLY A 99 -3.75 11.58 0.75
N VAL A 100 -3.38 10.33 0.97
CA VAL A 100 -4.32 9.30 1.44
C VAL A 100 -4.77 9.66 2.87
N PRO A 101 -6.09 9.86 3.10
CA PRO A 101 -6.61 10.34 4.38
C PRO A 101 -6.79 9.18 5.37
N PHE A 102 -5.69 8.62 5.87
CA PHE A 102 -5.77 7.59 6.89
C PHE A 102 -6.44 8.08 8.18
N THR A 103 -7.25 7.22 8.79
CA THR A 103 -7.95 7.50 10.04
C THR A 103 -6.96 7.72 11.17
N ARG A 104 -7.11 8.83 11.89
CA ARG A 104 -6.24 9.23 13.01
C ARG A 104 -6.91 8.91 14.33
N GLU A 105 -6.13 8.52 15.33
CA GLU A 105 -6.63 8.30 16.69
C GLU A 105 -6.97 9.64 17.37
N ASP A 106 -6.13 10.66 17.15
CA ASP A 106 -6.37 12.04 17.54
C ASP A 106 -6.22 12.94 16.29
N PRO A 107 -7.31 13.62 15.86
CA PRO A 107 -7.26 14.52 14.70
C PRO A 107 -6.27 15.68 14.86
N ASP A 108 -5.98 16.09 16.08
CA ASP A 108 -5.09 17.23 16.40
C ASP A 108 -3.63 16.80 16.62
N ALA A 109 -3.34 15.49 16.63
CA ALA A 109 -1.96 15.00 16.79
C ALA A 109 -1.11 15.27 15.54
N PRO A 110 0.21 15.51 15.69
CA PRO A 110 1.10 15.67 14.54
C PRO A 110 1.16 14.39 13.69
N GLU A 111 1.42 14.54 12.38
CA GLU A 111 1.45 13.45 11.37
C GLU A 111 2.65 12.49 11.52
N THR A 112 3.12 12.24 12.73
CA THR A 112 4.29 11.42 12.98
C THR A 112 3.94 10.19 13.84
N GLY A 113 4.31 9.01 13.37
CA GLY A 113 4.30 7.77 14.15
C GLY A 113 2.91 7.24 14.49
N CYS A 114 2.70 6.89 15.77
CA CYS A 114 1.48 6.25 16.32
C CYS A 114 0.22 7.14 16.33
N ALA A 115 0.16 8.22 15.56
CA ALA A 115 -1.00 9.11 15.48
C ALA A 115 -2.19 8.51 14.70
N PHE A 116 -2.03 7.35 14.09
CA PHE A 116 -3.06 6.69 13.32
C PHE A 116 -3.79 5.63 14.15
N HIS A 117 -5.12 5.55 13.92
CA HIS A 117 -5.91 4.49 14.50
C HIS A 117 -5.57 3.16 13.85
N LEU A 118 -5.06 2.24 14.66
CA LEU A 118 -4.68 0.90 14.22
C LEU A 118 -5.67 -0.15 14.72
N THR A 119 -6.11 -1.03 13.84
CA THR A 119 -6.94 -2.17 14.20
C THR A 119 -6.15 -3.48 14.14
N ARG A 120 -6.68 -4.49 14.83
CA ARG A 120 -6.17 -5.86 14.75
C ARG A 120 -7.23 -6.75 14.11
N GLU A 121 -6.90 -7.29 12.96
CA GLU A 121 -7.76 -8.21 12.22
C GLU A 121 -7.29 -9.65 12.34
N GLY A 122 -8.05 -10.57 11.73
CA GLY A 122 -7.73 -12.01 11.75
C GLY A 122 -6.35 -12.32 11.19
N GLY A 123 -5.63 -13.22 11.85
CA GLY A 123 -4.25 -13.60 11.49
C GLY A 123 -3.16 -12.70 12.07
N HIS A 124 -3.50 -11.54 12.63
CA HIS A 124 -2.54 -10.62 13.24
C HIS A 124 -2.48 -10.77 14.77
N SER A 125 -1.29 -10.82 15.34
CA SER A 125 -1.07 -10.82 16.80
C SER A 125 -1.11 -9.41 17.41
N HIS A 126 -0.82 -8.36 16.61
CA HIS A 126 -0.74 -6.97 17.01
C HIS A 126 -1.69 -6.07 16.21
N ARG A 127 -1.96 -4.86 16.72
CA ARG A 127 -2.65 -3.81 15.97
C ARG A 127 -1.69 -3.22 14.96
N ARG A 128 -1.92 -3.45 13.68
CA ARG A 128 -1.06 -2.97 12.60
C ARG A 128 -1.80 -2.63 11.31
N ILE A 129 -3.12 -2.67 11.36
CA ILE A 129 -3.94 -2.34 10.19
C ILE A 129 -4.28 -0.86 10.24
N ILE A 130 -3.73 -0.09 9.31
CA ILE A 130 -4.10 1.29 9.07
C ILE A 130 -5.15 1.35 7.97
N HIS A 131 -6.17 2.20 8.11
CA HIS A 131 -7.29 2.29 7.16
C HIS A 131 -7.66 3.74 6.85
N ALA A 132 -8.31 3.94 5.72
CA ALA A 132 -8.81 5.22 5.26
C ALA A 132 -10.28 5.09 4.85
N ALA A 133 -11.12 6.04 5.29
CA ALA A 133 -12.50 6.20 4.85
C ALA A 133 -13.41 4.96 5.09
N ASP A 134 -13.26 4.32 6.23
CA ASP A 134 -14.21 3.29 6.73
C ASP A 134 -15.35 3.91 7.51
#